data_e4ad540d185f184f73cbf88dff4fe1f5
#
_entry.id   e4ad540d185f184f73cbf88dff4fe1f5
#
_cell.length_a   1.000
_cell.length_b   1.000
_cell.length_c   1.000
_cell.angle_alpha   90.00
_cell.angle_beta   90.00
_cell.angle_gamma   90.00
#
_symmetry.space_group_name_H-M   'P 1'
#
loop_
_entity.id
_entity.type
_entity.pdbx_description
1 polymer ?
#
loop_
_entity_poly.entity_id
_entity_poly.type
_entity_poly.pdbx_seq_one_letter_code
_entity_poly.pdbx_strand_id
1 'polypeptide(L)'
;MKNIFPLLFLFITLGMNMNAQDNQVSGLNACQFHKYWKIESESPDYKVTFVGDTAEIVSPKGLTLWRKEKMSGRVTIEYDACVVVEREGDRLSDLNCFWMASDPEYPDNIWKREKWRNGIFQNCYSLQLYYMGYGGNYNSTTRFRRYDGNEAAIMEAGLRPSILKEYTDAEHLLKANHWYHIEITNENNRVSYYIDGKRLVDFRDAEP
;
A
#
# COMPACT_ATOMS: atom_id res chain seq x y z
N MET A 1 -33.29 -2.31 -3.43
CA MET A 1 -32.32 -2.22 -2.34
C MET A 1 -31.07 -1.56 -2.92
N LYS A 2 -30.72 -0.37 -2.47
CA LYS A 2 -29.49 0.32 -2.91
C LYS A 2 -28.32 -0.41 -2.24
N ASN A 3 -27.45 -1.01 -3.04
CA ASN A 3 -26.20 -1.57 -2.54
C ASN A 3 -25.35 -0.41 -2.03
N ILE A 4 -25.34 -0.23 -0.72
CA ILE A 4 -24.43 0.72 -0.06
C ILE A 4 -23.07 -0.02 -0.02
N PHE A 5 -22.17 0.36 -0.92
CA PHE A 5 -20.79 -0.11 -0.84
C PHE A 5 -20.10 0.62 0.30
N PRO A 6 -19.37 -0.09 1.18
CA PRO A 6 -18.62 0.55 2.25
C PRO A 6 -17.55 1.47 1.67
N LEU A 7 -17.50 2.71 2.13
CA LEU A 7 -16.45 3.67 1.77
C LEU A 7 -15.22 3.44 2.64
N LEU A 8 -14.05 3.44 2.00
CA LEU A 8 -12.77 3.47 2.69
C LEU A 8 -12.33 4.93 2.81
N PHE A 9 -12.21 5.43 4.04
CA PHE A 9 -11.57 6.70 4.34
C PHE A 9 -10.15 6.44 4.84
N LEU A 10 -9.19 7.03 4.18
CA LEU A 10 -7.78 6.90 4.54
C LEU A 10 -7.14 8.29 4.59
N PHE A 11 -6.61 8.67 5.74
CA PHE A 11 -5.71 9.80 5.87
C PHE A 11 -4.27 9.32 5.81
N ILE A 12 -3.46 9.90 4.97
CA ILE A 12 -2.03 9.60 4.85
C ILE A 12 -1.24 10.90 4.96
N THR A 13 -0.32 10.95 5.89
CA THR A 13 0.76 11.93 5.90
C THR A 13 2.07 11.23 5.60
N LEU A 14 2.85 11.74 4.68
CA LEU A 14 4.12 11.14 4.30
C LEU A 14 5.28 12.04 4.73
N GLY A 15 6.06 11.55 5.69
CA GLY A 15 7.43 11.97 5.90
C GLY A 15 8.35 10.95 5.26
N MET A 16 9.09 11.28 4.21
CA MET A 16 10.09 10.40 3.65
C MET A 16 11.47 10.83 4.13
N ASN A 17 12.08 10.06 5.04
CA ASN A 17 13.49 10.16 5.37
C ASN A 17 14.29 9.29 4.40
N MET A 18 14.88 9.91 3.40
CA MET A 18 15.84 9.25 2.51
C MET A 18 17.25 9.66 2.94
N ASN A 19 17.95 8.76 3.65
CA ASN A 19 19.36 8.90 3.93
C ASN A 19 20.20 8.45 2.72
N ALA A 20 20.29 9.31 1.72
CA ALA A 20 21.42 9.45 0.79
C ALA A 20 21.15 10.74 -0.01
N GLN A 21 21.75 11.85 0.44
CA GLN A 21 21.81 13.13 -0.26
C GLN A 21 20.56 13.53 -1.07
N ASP A 22 19.82 14.47 -0.49
CA ASP A 22 18.90 15.42 -1.10
C ASP A 22 17.48 15.00 -1.49
N ASN A 23 16.59 15.77 -0.87
CA ASN A 23 15.19 16.04 -1.24
C ASN A 23 14.14 15.04 -0.76
N GLN A 24 13.85 15.12 0.53
CA GLN A 24 12.57 14.67 1.09
C GLN A 24 11.42 15.46 0.48
N VAL A 25 10.80 14.96 -0.56
CA VAL A 25 9.58 15.56 -1.08
C VAL A 25 8.47 14.52 -0.94
N SER A 26 7.61 14.68 0.06
CA SER A 26 6.42 13.82 0.17
C SER A 26 5.54 13.96 -1.07
N GLY A 27 5.42 15.18 -1.60
CA GLY A 27 4.57 15.51 -2.73
C GLY A 27 3.10 15.22 -2.48
N LEU A 28 2.70 14.99 -1.22
CA LEU A 28 1.34 14.63 -0.84
C LEU A 28 0.52 15.88 -0.47
N ASN A 29 0.63 16.92 -1.29
CA ASN A 29 -0.17 18.14 -1.17
C ASN A 29 -0.75 18.52 -2.54
N ALA A 30 -1.77 19.36 -2.54
CA ALA A 30 -2.54 19.72 -3.73
C ALA A 30 -1.67 20.21 -4.91
N CYS A 31 -0.57 20.92 -4.64
CA CYS A 31 0.29 21.49 -5.68
C CYS A 31 1.21 20.46 -6.33
N GLN A 32 1.64 19.44 -5.60
CA GLN A 32 2.68 18.52 -6.02
C GLN A 32 2.18 17.11 -6.29
N PHE A 33 0.97 16.77 -5.84
CA PHE A 33 0.44 15.42 -5.90
C PHE A 33 0.58 14.80 -7.29
N HIS A 34 0.04 15.45 -8.31
CA HIS A 34 0.08 14.91 -9.68
C HIS A 34 1.49 14.81 -10.28
N LYS A 35 2.47 15.55 -9.75
CA LYS A 35 3.86 15.41 -10.15
C LYS A 35 4.47 14.11 -9.65
N TYR A 36 4.23 13.76 -8.39
CA TYR A 36 4.89 12.66 -7.70
C TYR A 36 4.05 11.39 -7.56
N TRP A 37 2.73 11.50 -7.66
CA TRP A 37 1.81 10.41 -7.41
C TRP A 37 0.91 10.14 -8.61
N LYS A 38 0.52 8.88 -8.73
CA LYS A 38 -0.45 8.39 -9.69
C LYS A 38 -1.50 7.57 -8.99
N ILE A 39 -2.77 7.78 -9.37
CA ILE A 39 -3.90 7.00 -8.87
C ILE A 39 -4.24 5.93 -9.89
N GLU A 40 -4.35 4.69 -9.43
CA GLU A 40 -5.08 3.62 -10.11
C GLU A 40 -6.32 3.33 -9.28
N SER A 41 -7.51 3.43 -9.86
CA SER A 41 -8.77 3.24 -9.16
C SER A 41 -9.75 2.39 -9.96
N GLU A 42 -10.36 1.42 -9.28
CA GLU A 42 -11.40 0.54 -9.83
C GLU A 42 -12.73 1.28 -10.07
N SER A 43 -12.94 2.39 -9.38
CA SER A 43 -14.12 3.25 -9.55
C SER A 43 -13.72 4.67 -9.91
N PRO A 44 -14.45 5.36 -10.81
CA PRO A 44 -14.25 6.78 -11.03
C PRO A 44 -14.75 7.66 -9.88
N ASP A 45 -15.56 7.12 -8.97
CA ASP A 45 -16.22 7.86 -7.88
C ASP A 45 -15.33 7.98 -6.63
N TYR A 46 -14.02 8.04 -6.80
CA TYR A 46 -13.10 8.33 -5.71
C TYR A 46 -12.90 9.84 -5.54
N LYS A 47 -12.51 10.22 -4.34
CA LYS A 47 -12.18 11.61 -4.02
C LYS A 47 -10.87 11.66 -3.24
N VAL A 48 -10.00 12.59 -3.61
CA VAL A 48 -8.79 12.93 -2.87
C VAL A 48 -8.82 14.41 -2.56
N THR A 49 -8.76 14.76 -1.28
CA THR A 49 -8.69 16.12 -0.79
C THR A 49 -7.45 16.32 0.06
N PHE A 50 -6.98 17.56 0.17
CA PHE A 50 -5.74 17.86 0.87
C PHE A 50 -5.98 18.93 1.93
N VAL A 51 -5.42 18.68 3.12
CA VAL A 51 -5.34 19.65 4.21
C VAL A 51 -3.88 19.72 4.65
N GLY A 52 -3.16 20.75 4.23
CA GLY A 52 -1.71 20.80 4.39
C GLY A 52 -1.03 19.64 3.65
N ASP A 53 -0.24 18.88 4.38
CA ASP A 53 0.47 17.68 3.88
C ASP A 53 -0.32 16.37 4.14
N THR A 54 -1.60 16.48 4.46
CA THR A 54 -2.48 15.34 4.67
C THR A 54 -3.39 15.16 3.46
N ALA A 55 -3.44 13.94 2.91
CA ALA A 55 -4.42 13.55 1.91
C ALA A 55 -5.55 12.75 2.57
N GLU A 56 -6.77 13.22 2.38
CA GLU A 56 -7.99 12.45 2.66
C GLU A 56 -8.43 11.73 1.39
N ILE A 57 -8.57 10.42 1.47
CA ILE A 57 -8.94 9.57 0.34
C ILE A 57 -10.24 8.86 0.65
N VAL A 58 -11.22 9.03 -0.23
CA VAL A 58 -12.51 8.34 -0.17
C VAL A 58 -12.67 7.56 -1.45
N SER A 59 -12.85 6.24 -1.33
CA SER A 59 -13.08 5.39 -2.51
C SER A 59 -14.10 4.30 -2.22
N PRO A 60 -15.11 4.10 -3.10
CA PRO A 60 -16.09 3.03 -2.94
C PRO A 60 -15.55 1.65 -3.32
N LYS A 61 -14.37 1.60 -3.94
CA LYS A 61 -13.70 0.38 -4.42
C LYS A 61 -12.18 0.46 -4.25
N GLY A 62 -11.45 -0.49 -4.81
CA GLY A 62 -10.00 -0.51 -4.80
C GLY A 62 -9.38 0.77 -5.37
N LEU A 63 -8.40 1.30 -4.66
CA LEU A 63 -7.61 2.46 -5.07
C LEU A 63 -6.17 2.26 -4.59
N THR A 64 -5.24 2.54 -5.48
CA THR A 64 -3.81 2.52 -5.17
C THR A 64 -3.17 3.85 -5.53
N LEU A 65 -2.43 4.41 -4.59
CA LEU A 65 -1.52 5.53 -4.84
C LEU A 65 -0.14 4.99 -5.14
N TRP A 66 0.37 5.26 -6.33
CA TRP A 66 1.70 4.89 -6.75
C TRP A 66 2.64 6.09 -6.74
N ARG A 67 3.79 5.96 -6.09
CA ARG A 67 4.89 6.90 -6.25
C ARG A 67 5.47 6.74 -7.66
N LYS A 68 5.61 7.84 -8.41
CA LYS A 68 6.10 7.80 -9.80
C LYS A 68 7.61 7.64 -9.90
N GLU A 69 8.33 8.15 -8.92
CA GLU A 69 9.79 8.09 -8.91
C GLU A 69 10.27 6.67 -8.62
N LYS A 70 11.22 6.22 -9.43
CA LYS A 70 11.91 4.95 -9.18
C LYS A 70 12.93 5.16 -8.08
N MET A 71 12.84 4.33 -7.06
CA MET A 71 13.80 4.30 -5.94
C MET A 71 14.70 3.08 -6.08
N SER A 72 15.97 3.20 -5.67
CA SER A 72 16.94 2.11 -5.71
C SER A 72 17.95 2.22 -4.56
N GLY A 73 18.61 1.11 -4.23
CA GLY A 73 19.57 1.05 -3.13
C GLY A 73 18.88 0.95 -1.77
N ARG A 74 19.48 1.58 -0.76
CA ARG A 74 18.86 1.66 0.58
C ARG A 74 17.68 2.62 0.54
N VAL A 75 16.50 2.12 0.89
CA VAL A 75 15.27 2.92 0.93
C VAL A 75 14.64 2.82 2.31
N THR A 76 14.24 3.97 2.85
CA THR A 76 13.34 4.06 4.01
C THR A 76 12.08 4.80 3.56
N ILE A 77 10.91 4.22 3.84
CA ILE A 77 9.60 4.81 3.60
C ILE A 77 8.94 5.01 4.95
N GLU A 78 8.57 6.25 5.25
CA GLU A 78 7.89 6.62 6.49
C GLU A 78 6.60 7.37 6.15
N TYR A 79 5.52 7.06 6.83
CA TYR A 79 4.25 7.77 6.70
C TYR A 79 3.35 7.52 7.89
N ASP A 80 2.47 8.48 8.15
CA ASP A 80 1.37 8.30 9.09
C ASP A 80 0.08 8.02 8.32
N ALA A 81 -0.74 7.13 8.85
CA ALA A 81 -2.01 6.76 8.23
C ALA A 81 -3.10 6.49 9.27
N CYS A 82 -4.34 6.84 8.91
CA CYS A 82 -5.51 6.62 9.74
C CYS A 82 -6.66 6.07 8.89
N VAL A 83 -7.24 4.96 9.30
CA VAL A 83 -8.49 4.46 8.71
C VAL A 83 -9.66 5.05 9.48
N VAL A 84 -10.41 5.92 8.82
CA VAL A 84 -11.51 6.66 9.42
C VAL A 84 -12.80 5.86 9.32
N VAL A 85 -13.51 5.76 10.45
CA VAL A 85 -14.82 5.12 10.57
C VAL A 85 -15.73 6.09 11.32
N GLU A 86 -16.56 6.83 10.60
CA GLU A 86 -17.44 7.88 11.14
C GLU A 86 -18.91 7.66 10.78
N ARG A 87 -19.17 6.90 9.71
CA ARG A 87 -20.52 6.72 9.16
C ARG A 87 -20.91 5.26 9.17
N GLU A 88 -22.21 5.02 9.22
CA GLU A 88 -22.72 3.67 8.98
C GLU A 88 -22.31 3.18 7.59
N GLY A 89 -21.68 2.01 7.53
CA GLY A 89 -21.15 1.43 6.29
C GLY A 89 -19.68 1.74 6.02
N ASP A 90 -19.02 2.58 6.81
CA ASP A 90 -17.56 2.74 6.72
C ASP A 90 -16.87 1.42 7.09
N ARG A 91 -15.79 1.13 6.40
CA ARG A 91 -15.09 -0.15 6.54
C ARG A 91 -13.75 0.03 7.26
N LEU A 92 -13.59 -0.61 8.40
CA LEU A 92 -12.31 -0.74 9.07
C LEU A 92 -11.53 -1.91 8.46
N SER A 93 -10.71 -1.65 7.47
CA SER A 93 -9.92 -2.71 6.82
C SER A 93 -8.87 -2.12 5.87
N ASP A 94 -7.86 -2.94 5.53
CA ASP A 94 -7.02 -2.79 4.36
C ASP A 94 -6.14 -1.52 4.34
N LEU A 95 -5.45 -1.23 5.44
CA LEU A 95 -4.32 -0.32 5.41
C LEU A 95 -3.14 -1.03 4.74
N ASN A 96 -3.16 -1.04 3.41
CA ASN A 96 -2.25 -1.80 2.59
C ASN A 96 -1.06 -0.97 2.12
N CYS A 97 0.11 -1.61 2.04
CA CYS A 97 1.29 -1.00 1.45
C CYS A 97 1.99 -1.98 0.51
N PHE A 98 2.37 -1.46 -0.67
CA PHE A 98 3.23 -2.13 -1.65
C PHE A 98 4.55 -1.37 -1.75
N TRP A 99 5.68 -2.09 -1.83
CA TRP A 99 6.97 -1.47 -2.10
C TRP A 99 7.88 -2.41 -2.90
N MET A 100 8.95 -1.86 -3.47
CA MET A 100 9.86 -2.53 -4.41
C MET A 100 9.13 -3.14 -5.62
N ALA A 101 8.07 -2.44 -6.09
CA ALA A 101 7.25 -2.95 -7.17
C ALA A 101 7.95 -2.86 -8.52
N SER A 102 7.98 -3.97 -9.25
CA SER A 102 8.42 -4.07 -10.63
C SER A 102 7.49 -4.99 -11.43
N ASP A 103 7.40 -4.76 -12.73
CA ASP A 103 6.62 -5.61 -13.63
C ASP A 103 7.57 -6.56 -14.37
N PRO A 104 7.55 -7.87 -14.13
CA PRO A 104 8.48 -8.80 -14.77
C PRO A 104 8.32 -8.89 -16.29
N GLU A 105 7.13 -8.59 -16.80
CA GLU A 105 6.88 -8.54 -18.25
C GLU A 105 7.37 -7.21 -18.87
N TYR A 106 7.37 -6.13 -18.08
CA TYR A 106 7.81 -4.80 -18.51
C TYR A 106 8.76 -4.18 -17.48
N PRO A 107 9.98 -4.72 -17.29
CA PRO A 107 10.87 -4.37 -16.16
C PRO A 107 11.29 -2.89 -16.15
N ASP A 108 11.30 -2.24 -17.31
CA ASP A 108 11.63 -0.82 -17.43
C ASP A 108 10.43 0.11 -17.27
N ASN A 109 9.20 -0.42 -17.28
CA ASN A 109 8.00 0.40 -17.29
C ASN A 109 6.80 -0.24 -16.59
N ILE A 110 6.73 -0.08 -15.27
CA ILE A 110 5.58 -0.55 -14.46
C ILE A 110 4.24 0.03 -14.91
N TRP A 111 4.25 1.17 -15.64
CA TRP A 111 3.04 1.85 -16.12
C TRP A 111 2.43 1.22 -17.37
N LYS A 112 3.13 0.28 -17.99
CA LYS A 112 2.68 -0.33 -19.26
C LYS A 112 1.30 -0.99 -19.11
N ARG A 113 1.03 -1.59 -17.95
CA ARG A 113 -0.24 -2.28 -17.64
C ARG A 113 -1.14 -1.52 -16.67
N GLU A 114 -0.92 -0.23 -16.44
CA GLU A 114 -1.67 0.56 -15.46
C GLU A 114 -3.19 0.56 -15.72
N LYS A 115 -3.61 0.69 -17.00
CA LYS A 115 -5.03 0.68 -17.38
C LYS A 115 -5.70 -0.67 -17.14
N TRP A 116 -4.93 -1.74 -17.22
CA TRP A 116 -5.40 -3.08 -16.91
C TRP A 116 -5.44 -3.32 -15.41
N ARG A 117 -4.42 -2.89 -14.65
CA ARG A 117 -4.45 -2.98 -13.18
C ARG A 117 -5.59 -2.17 -12.58
N ASN A 118 -5.74 -0.94 -13.03
CA ASN A 118 -6.89 -0.06 -12.77
C ASN A 118 -7.37 -0.07 -11.29
N GLY A 119 -6.47 -0.17 -10.32
CA GLY A 119 -6.80 -0.23 -8.90
C GLY A 119 -7.44 -1.54 -8.42
N ILE A 120 -7.62 -2.53 -9.30
CA ILE A 120 -8.10 -3.86 -8.94
C ILE A 120 -6.96 -4.59 -8.20
N PHE A 121 -7.21 -4.92 -6.93
CA PHE A 121 -6.19 -5.47 -6.04
C PHE A 121 -5.54 -6.75 -6.60
N GLN A 122 -6.34 -7.67 -7.14
CA GLN A 122 -5.84 -8.94 -7.69
C GLN A 122 -4.90 -8.75 -8.87
N ASN A 123 -5.07 -7.68 -9.65
CA ASN A 123 -4.22 -7.40 -10.79
C ASN A 123 -2.79 -7.00 -10.38
N CYS A 124 -2.58 -6.63 -9.11
CA CYS A 124 -1.24 -6.42 -8.56
C CYS A 124 -0.44 -7.74 -8.40
N TYR A 125 -1.09 -8.91 -8.51
CA TYR A 125 -0.38 -10.21 -8.49
C TYR A 125 0.56 -10.38 -9.69
N SER A 126 0.38 -9.58 -10.73
CA SER A 126 1.27 -9.49 -11.89
C SER A 126 2.61 -8.79 -11.61
N LEU A 127 2.76 -8.19 -10.46
CA LEU A 127 3.96 -7.45 -10.06
C LEU A 127 4.83 -8.29 -9.12
N GLN A 128 6.14 -8.12 -9.24
CA GLN A 128 7.07 -8.49 -8.18
C GLN A 128 7.08 -7.35 -7.16
N LEU A 129 6.80 -7.66 -5.90
CA LEU A 129 6.76 -6.65 -4.84
C LEU A 129 6.69 -7.29 -3.46
N TYR A 130 6.92 -6.48 -2.44
CA TYR A 130 6.52 -6.80 -1.08
C TYR A 130 5.18 -6.14 -0.76
N TYR A 131 4.38 -6.84 0.02
CA TYR A 131 3.06 -6.40 0.44
C TYR A 131 2.86 -6.58 1.93
N MET A 132 2.40 -5.52 2.59
CA MET A 132 1.83 -5.58 3.92
C MET A 132 0.35 -5.22 3.83
N GLY A 133 -0.50 -6.16 4.24
CA GLY A 133 -1.93 -5.91 4.43
C GLY A 133 -2.23 -5.83 5.92
N TYR A 134 -2.23 -4.62 6.48
CA TYR A 134 -2.56 -4.40 7.88
C TYR A 134 -4.07 -4.27 8.06
N GLY A 135 -4.64 -5.13 8.90
CA GLY A 135 -6.09 -5.21 9.07
C GLY A 135 -6.84 -5.70 7.84
N GLY A 136 -6.24 -6.55 7.02
CA GLY A 136 -6.88 -7.13 5.84
C GLY A 136 -8.04 -8.08 6.20
N ASN A 137 -8.81 -8.47 5.18
CA ASN A 137 -9.91 -9.40 5.29
C ASN A 137 -10.93 -8.98 6.38
N TYR A 138 -11.50 -7.77 6.24
CA TYR A 138 -12.42 -7.17 7.22
C TYR A 138 -11.80 -7.04 8.62
N ASN A 139 -10.56 -6.58 8.68
CA ASN A 139 -9.79 -6.40 9.90
C ASN A 139 -9.66 -7.68 10.75
N SER A 140 -9.47 -8.81 10.10
CA SER A 140 -9.27 -10.10 10.77
C SER A 140 -7.85 -10.64 10.69
N THR A 141 -7.00 -10.05 9.83
CA THR A 141 -5.63 -10.50 9.62
C THR A 141 -4.69 -9.36 9.29
N THR A 142 -3.43 -9.51 9.69
CA THR A 142 -2.31 -8.69 9.20
C THR A 142 -1.31 -9.63 8.56
N ARG A 143 -0.99 -9.41 7.26
CA ARG A 143 -0.20 -10.35 6.48
C ARG A 143 0.92 -9.66 5.72
N PHE A 144 2.12 -10.20 5.86
CA PHE A 144 3.25 -9.88 5.00
C PHE A 144 3.40 -10.95 3.92
N ARG A 145 3.57 -10.49 2.67
CA ARG A 145 3.70 -11.35 1.50
C ARG A 145 4.81 -10.86 0.57
N ARG A 146 5.38 -11.78 -0.20
CA ARG A 146 6.16 -11.51 -1.39
C ARG A 146 5.37 -11.97 -2.60
N TYR A 147 5.25 -11.09 -3.58
CA TYR A 147 4.67 -11.41 -4.88
C TYR A 147 5.81 -11.66 -5.86
N ASP A 148 5.70 -12.70 -6.64
CA ASP A 148 6.70 -13.10 -7.65
C ASP A 148 6.35 -12.62 -9.07
N GLY A 149 5.19 -11.98 -9.23
CA GLY A 149 4.71 -11.50 -10.52
C GLY A 149 4.17 -12.59 -11.44
N ASN A 150 4.01 -13.82 -10.96
CA ASN A 150 3.48 -14.93 -11.75
C ASN A 150 1.95 -14.98 -11.65
N GLU A 151 1.29 -14.00 -12.27
CA GLU A 151 -0.16 -13.88 -12.28
C GLU A 151 -0.86 -15.12 -12.86
N ALA A 152 -0.36 -15.66 -13.97
CA ALA A 152 -0.97 -16.79 -14.64
C ALA A 152 -1.07 -18.01 -13.72
N ALA A 153 0.01 -18.36 -13.01
CA ALA A 153 0.00 -19.47 -12.06
C ALA A 153 -0.93 -19.20 -10.87
N ILE A 154 -1.00 -17.95 -10.41
CA ILE A 154 -1.85 -17.55 -9.29
C ILE A 154 -3.33 -17.62 -9.67
N MET A 155 -3.70 -17.10 -10.84
CA MET A 155 -5.08 -17.06 -11.31
C MET A 155 -5.60 -18.44 -11.72
N GLU A 156 -4.79 -19.23 -12.45
CA GLU A 156 -5.16 -20.57 -12.92
C GLU A 156 -5.36 -21.56 -11.78
N ALA A 157 -4.50 -21.50 -10.76
CA ALA A 157 -4.58 -22.39 -9.61
C ALA A 157 -5.52 -21.89 -8.51
N GLY A 158 -6.15 -20.72 -8.64
CA GLY A 158 -6.91 -20.07 -7.57
C GLY A 158 -6.05 -19.75 -6.34
N LEU A 159 -4.74 -19.69 -6.53
CA LEU A 159 -3.78 -19.42 -5.47
C LEU A 159 -3.71 -17.92 -5.17
N ARG A 160 -3.09 -17.62 -4.06
CA ARG A 160 -2.71 -16.24 -3.66
C ARG A 160 -1.21 -16.21 -3.43
N PRO A 161 -0.55 -15.05 -3.57
CA PRO A 161 0.85 -14.92 -3.20
C PRO A 161 1.13 -15.46 -1.81
N SER A 162 2.27 -16.11 -1.63
CA SER A 162 2.64 -16.78 -0.38
C SER A 162 2.60 -15.84 0.82
N ILE A 163 2.04 -16.32 1.93
CA ILE A 163 2.10 -15.63 3.22
C ILE A 163 3.46 -15.95 3.85
N LEU A 164 4.26 -14.93 4.12
CA LEU A 164 5.54 -15.06 4.82
C LEU A 164 5.40 -14.83 6.33
N LYS A 165 4.45 -13.98 6.73
CA LYS A 165 4.12 -13.71 8.12
C LYS A 165 2.64 -13.36 8.25
N GLU A 166 2.01 -13.84 9.31
CA GLU A 166 0.61 -13.57 9.62
C GLU A 166 0.41 -13.30 11.10
N TYR A 167 -0.50 -12.37 11.36
CA TYR A 167 -1.02 -12.07 12.69
C TYR A 167 -2.55 -12.04 12.61
N THR A 168 -3.20 -12.57 13.65
CA THR A 168 -4.67 -12.66 13.79
C THR A 168 -5.16 -12.16 15.15
N ASP A 169 -4.24 -11.81 16.04
CA ASP A 169 -4.55 -11.29 17.36
C ASP A 169 -4.90 -9.80 17.31
N ALA A 170 -5.68 -9.34 18.29
CA ALA A 170 -6.23 -7.99 18.34
C ALA A 170 -5.14 -6.87 18.42
N GLU A 171 -3.94 -7.21 18.90
CA GLU A 171 -2.83 -6.23 18.99
C GLU A 171 -2.31 -5.85 17.61
N HIS A 172 -2.45 -6.74 16.64
CA HIS A 172 -1.97 -6.55 15.27
C HIS A 172 -3.10 -6.28 14.26
N LEU A 173 -4.24 -5.77 14.73
CA LEU A 173 -5.36 -5.36 13.90
C LEU A 173 -5.59 -3.85 13.98
N LEU A 174 -6.30 -3.29 13.01
CA LEU A 174 -6.62 -1.87 12.96
C LEU A 174 -7.57 -1.45 14.09
N LYS A 175 -7.33 -0.26 14.61
CA LYS A 175 -8.26 0.51 15.43
C LYS A 175 -8.81 1.66 14.59
N ALA A 176 -10.12 1.86 14.63
CA ALA A 176 -10.77 2.95 13.94
C ALA A 176 -10.28 4.31 14.45
N ASN A 177 -10.11 5.26 13.56
CA ASN A 177 -9.76 6.65 13.89
C ASN A 177 -8.44 6.79 14.68
N HIS A 178 -7.54 5.80 14.53
CA HIS A 178 -6.22 5.80 15.14
C HIS A 178 -5.15 6.08 14.09
N TRP A 179 -4.25 7.02 14.38
CA TRP A 179 -3.08 7.30 13.56
C TRP A 179 -1.99 6.28 13.86
N TYR A 180 -1.48 5.66 12.81
CA TYR A 180 -0.36 4.73 12.84
C TYR A 180 0.84 5.38 12.18
N HIS A 181 1.99 5.35 12.85
CA HIS A 181 3.27 5.65 12.21
C HIS A 181 3.86 4.38 11.61
N ILE A 182 4.05 4.39 10.30
CA ILE A 182 4.57 3.26 9.55
C ILE A 182 5.97 3.59 9.04
N GLU A 183 6.91 2.69 9.30
CA GLU A 183 8.26 2.75 8.79
C GLU A 183 8.59 1.44 8.06
N ILE A 184 9.13 1.55 6.85
CA ILE A 184 9.58 0.43 6.02
C ILE A 184 11.03 0.68 5.65
N THR A 185 11.90 -0.29 5.91
CA THR A 185 13.29 -0.24 5.46
C THR A 185 13.57 -1.37 4.49
N ASN A 186 14.30 -1.06 3.42
CA ASN A 186 14.80 -2.04 2.47
C ASN A 186 16.28 -1.77 2.23
N GLU A 187 17.13 -2.68 2.69
CA GLU A 187 18.59 -2.55 2.57
C GLU A 187 19.24 -3.93 2.48
N ASN A 188 20.14 -4.13 1.53
CA ASN A 188 20.96 -5.35 1.41
C ASN A 188 20.12 -6.64 1.50
N ASN A 189 19.04 -6.72 0.72
CA ASN A 189 18.11 -7.86 0.69
C ASN A 189 17.38 -8.10 2.01
N ARG A 190 17.39 -7.15 2.93
CA ARG A 190 16.65 -7.20 4.19
C ARG A 190 15.53 -6.18 4.18
N VAL A 191 14.34 -6.66 4.49
CA VAL A 191 13.12 -5.87 4.59
C VAL A 191 12.65 -5.86 6.02
N SER A 192 12.38 -4.67 6.57
CA SER A 192 11.74 -4.54 7.87
C SER A 192 10.50 -3.64 7.76
N TYR A 193 9.48 -3.96 8.53
CA TYR A 193 8.24 -3.18 8.61
C TYR A 193 7.89 -2.94 10.07
N TYR A 194 7.64 -1.68 10.39
CA TYR A 194 7.34 -1.23 11.75
C TYR A 194 6.00 -0.49 11.76
N ILE A 195 5.28 -0.62 12.87
CA ILE A 195 4.11 0.18 13.21
C ILE A 195 4.33 0.74 14.60
N ASP A 196 4.25 2.06 14.77
CA ASP A 196 4.44 2.77 16.03
C ASP A 196 5.75 2.36 16.73
N GLY A 197 6.83 2.20 15.95
CA GLY A 197 8.13 1.76 16.42
C GLY A 197 8.25 0.27 16.75
N LYS A 198 7.15 -0.51 16.71
CA LYS A 198 7.17 -1.95 16.91
C LYS A 198 7.43 -2.67 15.59
N ARG A 199 8.48 -3.50 15.54
CA ARG A 199 8.83 -4.28 14.35
C ARG A 199 7.93 -5.49 14.19
N LEU A 200 7.14 -5.51 13.10
CA LEU A 200 6.27 -6.62 12.71
C LEU A 200 6.98 -7.60 11.76
N VAL A 201 7.81 -7.08 10.88
CA VAL A 201 8.54 -7.90 9.89
C VAL A 201 10.02 -7.63 9.98
N ASP A 202 10.80 -8.71 9.86
CA ASP A 202 12.22 -8.73 9.63
C ASP A 202 12.48 -9.91 8.69
N PHE A 203 12.62 -9.62 7.42
CA PHE A 203 12.73 -10.63 6.38
C PHE A 203 13.97 -10.42 5.55
N ARG A 204 14.74 -11.48 5.36
CA ARG A 204 15.88 -11.50 4.45
C ARG A 204 15.53 -12.29 3.22
N ASP A 205 15.46 -11.60 2.09
CA ASP A 205 15.22 -12.22 0.80
C ASP A 205 16.51 -12.84 0.25
N ALA A 206 16.45 -14.10 -0.11
CA ALA A 206 17.57 -14.78 -0.78
C ALA A 206 17.60 -14.49 -2.29
N GLU A 207 16.46 -14.04 -2.84
CA GLU A 207 16.24 -13.77 -4.26
C GLU A 207 15.50 -12.42 -4.43
N PRO A 208 16.17 -11.29 -4.14
CA PRO A 208 15.54 -9.95 -4.11
C PRO A 208 15.15 -9.45 -5.50
#